data_92dff1543132ddfd1f4a00962b3a2262
#
_entry.id   92dff1543132ddfd1f4a00962b3a2262
#
_cell.length_a   1.000
_cell.length_b   1.000
_cell.length_c   1.000
_cell.angle_alpha   90.00
_cell.angle_beta   90.00
_cell.angle_gamma   90.00
#
_symmetry.space_group_name_H-M   'P 1'
#
loop_
_entity.id
_entity.type
_entity.pdbx_description
1 polymer ?
#
loop_
_entity_poly.entity_id
_entity_poly.type
_entity_poly.pdbx_seq_one_letter_code
_entity_poly.pdbx_strand_id
1 'polypeptide(L)'
;MRYKMTYILFLFFLLTTIPYIITIYINKENKKNISFENYDSGYKIQDKDQDIDLESYLLKILPGQISMDQEEETIKCQAVILRTDLIRKMGRSKKIKMESIPYQVYKDEQYKNKLGDRAYEIMDQKRKKAVKET
;
A
#
# COMPACT_ATOMS: atom_id res chain seq x y z
N MET A 1 -17.76 -40.26 34.43
CA MET A 1 -17.89 -38.79 34.40
C MET A 1 -16.59 -38.06 33.96
N ARG A 2 -15.40 -38.55 34.29
CA ARG A 2 -14.09 -37.87 33.97
C ARG A 2 -13.83 -37.67 32.48
N TYR A 3 -14.15 -38.65 31.62
CA TYR A 3 -13.91 -38.54 30.16
C TYR A 3 -14.78 -37.52 29.45
N LYS A 4 -16.00 -37.25 29.94
CA LYS A 4 -16.89 -36.26 29.36
C LYS A 4 -16.33 -34.81 29.57
N MET A 5 -15.73 -34.60 30.74
CA MET A 5 -15.16 -33.29 31.08
C MET A 5 -13.87 -32.98 30.28
N THR A 6 -13.02 -34.00 30.09
CA THR A 6 -11.83 -33.88 29.23
C THR A 6 -12.20 -33.61 27.76
N TYR A 7 -13.28 -34.23 27.27
CA TYR A 7 -13.75 -34.02 25.91
C TYR A 7 -14.29 -32.62 25.70
N ILE A 8 -15.02 -32.06 26.67
CA ILE A 8 -15.55 -30.71 26.66
C ILE A 8 -14.39 -29.68 26.68
N LEU A 9 -13.38 -29.90 27.52
CA LEU A 9 -12.18 -29.05 27.57
C LEU A 9 -11.39 -29.07 26.26
N PHE A 10 -11.25 -30.24 25.64
CA PHE A 10 -10.58 -30.39 24.36
C PHE A 10 -11.35 -29.67 23.24
N LEU A 11 -12.68 -29.80 23.21
CA LEU A 11 -13.53 -29.12 22.23
C LEU A 11 -13.46 -27.60 22.37
N PHE A 12 -13.45 -27.11 23.61
CA PHE A 12 -13.31 -25.67 23.90
C PHE A 12 -11.93 -25.14 23.47
N PHE A 13 -10.87 -25.91 23.72
CA PHE A 13 -9.52 -25.55 23.25
C PHE A 13 -9.43 -25.50 21.72
N LEU A 14 -10.04 -26.47 21.04
CA LEU A 14 -10.05 -26.54 19.58
C LEU A 14 -10.84 -25.38 18.99
N LEU A 15 -11.96 -24.99 19.60
CA LEU A 15 -12.81 -23.88 19.16
C LEU A 15 -12.11 -22.51 19.28
N THR A 16 -11.23 -22.34 20.25
CA THR A 16 -10.49 -21.08 20.47
C THR A 16 -9.19 -21.01 19.68
N THR A 17 -8.48 -22.13 19.49
CA THR A 17 -7.18 -22.16 18.81
C THR A 17 -7.30 -22.05 17.29
N ILE A 18 -8.33 -22.64 16.68
CA ILE A 18 -8.52 -22.58 15.21
C ILE A 18 -8.67 -21.14 14.70
N PRO A 19 -9.60 -20.31 15.21
CA PRO A 19 -9.73 -18.94 14.74
C PRO A 19 -8.49 -18.10 15.01
N TYR A 20 -7.77 -18.36 16.09
CA TYR A 20 -6.51 -17.70 16.41
C TYR A 20 -5.41 -17.99 15.37
N ILE A 21 -5.25 -19.26 14.99
CA ILE A 21 -4.29 -19.70 13.98
C ILE A 21 -4.65 -19.10 12.60
N ILE A 22 -5.94 -19.13 12.24
CA ILE A 22 -6.42 -18.54 10.97
C ILE A 22 -6.13 -17.04 10.93
N THR A 23 -6.36 -16.32 12.02
CA THR A 23 -6.08 -14.88 12.12
C THR A 23 -4.59 -14.58 11.97
N ILE A 24 -3.71 -15.38 12.58
CA ILE A 24 -2.25 -15.24 12.43
C ILE A 24 -1.84 -15.51 10.97
N TYR A 25 -2.42 -16.54 10.35
CA TYR A 25 -2.09 -16.92 8.98
C TYR A 25 -2.51 -15.83 7.99
N ILE A 26 -3.73 -15.29 8.11
CA ILE A 26 -4.25 -14.18 7.29
C ILE A 26 -3.42 -12.92 7.50
N ASN A 27 -3.06 -12.58 8.74
CA ASN A 27 -2.21 -11.42 9.04
C ASN A 27 -0.80 -11.58 8.49
N LYS A 28 -0.26 -12.79 8.43
CA LYS A 28 1.07 -13.06 7.85
C LYS A 28 1.07 -12.92 6.32
N GLU A 29 -0.02 -13.31 5.68
CA GLU A 29 -0.18 -13.16 4.22
C GLU A 29 -0.34 -11.68 3.82
N ASN A 30 -1.07 -10.90 4.63
CA ASN A 30 -1.19 -9.45 4.45
C ASN A 30 0.10 -8.67 4.74
N LYS A 31 1.05 -9.25 5.48
CA LYS A 31 2.39 -8.69 5.74
C LYS A 31 3.43 -9.00 4.65
N LYS A 32 3.07 -9.56 3.51
CA LYS A 32 3.98 -9.59 2.37
C LYS A 32 4.28 -8.13 2.01
N ASN A 33 5.46 -7.65 2.44
CA ASN A 33 5.97 -6.34 2.09
C ASN A 33 5.89 -6.19 0.57
N ILE A 34 4.98 -5.36 0.12
CA ILE A 34 4.86 -5.01 -1.29
C ILE A 34 6.07 -4.10 -1.56
N SER A 35 7.12 -4.68 -2.13
CA SER A 35 8.30 -3.93 -2.58
C SER A 35 8.07 -3.48 -4.02
N PHE A 36 8.28 -2.19 -4.26
CA PHE A 36 8.29 -1.59 -5.58
C PHE A 36 9.73 -1.31 -6.07
N GLU A 37 10.75 -1.78 -5.34
CA GLU A 37 12.16 -1.46 -5.64
C GLU A 37 12.63 -1.94 -7.02
N ASN A 38 12.02 -3.00 -7.56
CA ASN A 38 12.36 -3.57 -8.86
C ASN A 38 11.19 -3.53 -9.87
N TYR A 39 10.19 -2.69 -9.61
CA TYR A 39 9.08 -2.56 -10.53
C TYR A 39 9.46 -1.62 -11.68
N ASP A 40 9.24 -2.05 -12.92
CA ASP A 40 9.46 -1.25 -14.12
C ASP A 40 8.17 -1.17 -14.95
N SER A 41 7.46 -0.06 -14.82
CA SER A 41 6.25 0.23 -15.59
C SER A 41 6.54 0.62 -17.05
N GLY A 42 7.80 0.88 -17.38
CA GLY A 42 8.22 1.44 -18.67
C GLY A 42 7.95 2.97 -18.80
N TYR A 43 7.43 3.61 -17.74
CA TYR A 43 7.22 5.06 -17.65
C TYR A 43 8.11 5.64 -16.56
N LYS A 44 8.79 6.75 -16.84
CA LYS A 44 9.79 7.31 -15.92
C LYS A 44 9.54 8.78 -15.62
N ILE A 45 9.72 9.14 -14.36
CA ILE A 45 9.77 10.52 -13.88
C ILE A 45 11.25 10.91 -13.74
N GLN A 46 11.66 11.93 -14.46
CA GLN A 46 13.03 12.44 -14.41
C GLN A 46 13.19 13.41 -13.24
N ASP A 47 13.97 13.03 -12.26
CA ASP A 47 14.42 13.88 -11.16
C ASP A 47 15.93 14.09 -11.32
N LYS A 48 16.37 15.33 -11.36
CA LYS A 48 17.76 15.82 -11.53
C LYS A 48 18.78 14.78 -12.00
N ASP A 49 19.13 13.80 -11.15
CA ASP A 49 20.19 12.82 -11.36
C ASP A 49 19.70 11.38 -11.52
N GLN A 50 18.38 11.13 -11.42
CA GLN A 50 17.83 9.78 -11.50
C GLN A 50 16.44 9.72 -12.13
N ASP A 51 16.16 8.61 -12.81
CA ASP A 51 14.84 8.29 -13.31
C ASP A 51 14.09 7.45 -12.25
N ILE A 52 12.91 7.92 -11.84
CA ILE A 52 12.03 7.22 -10.89
C ILE A 52 10.94 6.53 -11.67
N ASP A 53 10.64 5.27 -11.36
CA ASP A 53 9.50 4.56 -11.96
C ASP A 53 8.17 5.22 -11.59
N LEU A 54 7.21 5.20 -12.53
CA LEU A 54 5.88 5.82 -12.37
C LEU A 54 5.15 5.30 -11.13
N GLU A 55 5.16 3.98 -10.89
CA GLU A 55 4.44 3.39 -9.76
C GLU A 55 5.09 3.77 -8.42
N SER A 56 6.42 3.82 -8.37
CA SER A 56 7.16 4.31 -7.20
C SER A 56 6.89 5.79 -6.93
N TYR A 57 6.70 6.58 -7.99
CA TYR A 57 6.34 7.99 -7.87
C TYR A 57 4.89 8.18 -7.40
N LEU A 58 3.95 7.35 -7.90
CA LEU A 58 2.55 7.36 -7.45
C LEU A 58 2.43 7.16 -5.94
N LEU A 59 3.22 6.26 -5.35
CA LEU A 59 3.26 6.07 -3.90
C LEU A 59 3.61 7.34 -3.13
N LYS A 60 4.44 8.20 -3.70
CA LYS A 60 4.88 9.45 -3.06
C LYS A 60 3.87 10.59 -3.18
N ILE A 61 3.07 10.62 -4.25
CA ILE A 61 2.10 11.70 -4.49
C ILE A 61 0.69 11.37 -4.01
N LEU A 62 0.31 10.09 -3.95
CA LEU A 62 -1.04 9.65 -3.59
C LEU A 62 -1.51 10.21 -2.23
N PRO A 63 -0.70 10.22 -1.15
CA PRO A 63 -1.11 10.78 0.13
C PRO A 63 -1.40 12.28 0.12
N GLY A 64 -0.90 13.00 -0.88
CA GLY A 64 -1.17 14.42 -1.06
C GLY A 64 -2.46 14.73 -1.80
N GLN A 65 -3.05 13.72 -2.43
CA GLN A 65 -4.24 13.88 -3.27
C GLN A 65 -5.50 13.32 -2.64
N ILE A 66 -5.34 12.37 -1.69
CA ILE A 66 -6.46 11.77 -0.97
C ILE A 66 -6.00 11.37 0.44
N SER A 67 -6.90 11.50 1.40
CA SER A 67 -6.62 11.00 2.75
C SER A 67 -6.61 9.46 2.77
N MET A 68 -5.62 8.86 3.43
CA MET A 68 -5.44 7.40 3.47
C MET A 68 -6.41 6.69 4.44
N ASP A 69 -7.25 7.44 5.16
CA ASP A 69 -8.35 6.90 5.99
C ASP A 69 -9.61 6.57 5.17
N GLN A 70 -9.66 7.03 3.90
CA GLN A 70 -10.76 6.73 2.99
C GLN A 70 -10.87 5.23 2.71
N GLU A 71 -12.03 4.83 2.18
CA GLU A 71 -12.27 3.47 1.70
C GLU A 71 -11.24 3.05 0.66
N GLU A 72 -10.82 1.78 0.69
CA GLU A 72 -9.76 1.26 -0.18
C GLU A 72 -10.06 1.49 -1.66
N GLU A 73 -11.30 1.27 -2.09
CA GLU A 73 -11.71 1.47 -3.48
C GLU A 73 -11.61 2.94 -3.91
N THR A 74 -11.86 3.87 -3.01
CA THR A 74 -11.69 5.30 -3.29
C THR A 74 -10.22 5.65 -3.51
N ILE A 75 -9.32 5.07 -2.72
CA ILE A 75 -7.88 5.25 -2.88
C ILE A 75 -7.39 4.63 -4.20
N LYS A 76 -7.90 3.45 -4.58
CA LYS A 76 -7.62 2.82 -5.88
C LYS A 76 -8.09 3.69 -7.05
N CYS A 77 -9.30 4.23 -6.98
CA CYS A 77 -9.79 5.17 -8.00
C CYS A 77 -8.86 6.36 -8.16
N GLN A 78 -8.41 6.95 -7.06
CA GLN A 78 -7.48 8.08 -7.11
C GLN A 78 -6.11 7.68 -7.70
N ALA A 79 -5.59 6.49 -7.40
CA ALA A 79 -4.37 5.98 -8.02
C ALA A 79 -4.50 5.85 -9.54
N VAL A 80 -5.63 5.33 -10.03
CA VAL A 80 -5.92 5.23 -11.48
C VAL A 80 -5.99 6.61 -12.14
N ILE A 81 -6.65 7.58 -11.49
CA ILE A 81 -6.76 8.95 -12.01
C ILE A 81 -5.37 9.58 -12.16
N LEU A 82 -4.54 9.50 -11.12
CA LEU A 82 -3.20 10.06 -11.11
C LEU A 82 -2.29 9.39 -12.16
N ARG A 83 -2.33 8.06 -12.24
CA ARG A 83 -1.58 7.29 -13.23
C ARG A 83 -1.97 7.71 -14.64
N THR A 84 -3.26 7.79 -14.92
CA THR A 84 -3.78 8.15 -16.24
C THR A 84 -3.38 9.58 -16.62
N ASP A 85 -3.45 10.52 -15.68
CA ASP A 85 -3.04 11.91 -15.94
C ASP A 85 -1.53 12.01 -16.23
N LEU A 86 -0.70 11.31 -15.47
CA LEU A 86 0.75 11.29 -15.69
C LEU A 86 1.11 10.64 -17.03
N ILE A 87 0.53 9.49 -17.37
CA ILE A 87 0.77 8.82 -18.66
C ILE A 87 0.34 9.71 -19.82
N ARG A 88 -0.80 10.40 -19.70
CA ARG A 88 -1.26 11.33 -20.71
C ARG A 88 -0.30 12.50 -20.90
N LYS A 89 0.25 13.05 -19.81
CA LYS A 89 1.24 14.13 -19.86
C LYS A 89 2.59 13.67 -20.43
N MET A 90 2.99 12.43 -20.20
CA MET A 90 4.22 11.85 -20.77
C MET A 90 4.11 11.63 -22.28
N GLY A 91 2.92 11.33 -22.77
CA GLY A 91 2.67 11.05 -24.18
C GLY A 91 3.57 9.93 -24.74
N ARG A 92 4.08 10.12 -25.95
CA ARG A 92 4.93 9.10 -26.62
C ARG A 92 6.32 8.98 -26.03
N SER A 93 6.81 9.98 -25.30
CA SER A 93 8.16 9.96 -24.71
C SER A 93 8.28 8.98 -23.54
N LYS A 94 7.15 8.61 -22.91
CA LYS A 94 7.10 7.81 -21.70
C LYS A 94 7.92 8.37 -20.52
N LYS A 95 8.30 9.64 -20.64
CA LYS A 95 9.10 10.36 -19.64
C LYS A 95 8.54 11.75 -19.43
N ILE A 96 8.62 12.23 -18.18
CA ILE A 96 8.26 13.59 -17.80
C ILE A 96 9.20 14.08 -16.71
N LYS A 97 9.53 15.38 -16.73
CA LYS A 97 10.32 16.01 -15.67
C LYS A 97 9.47 16.19 -14.42
N MET A 98 10.01 15.86 -13.25
CA MET A 98 9.34 16.03 -11.97
C MET A 98 8.85 17.46 -11.75
N GLU A 99 9.63 18.46 -12.18
CA GLU A 99 9.30 19.88 -12.06
C GLU A 99 8.03 20.30 -12.84
N SER A 100 7.65 19.51 -13.86
CA SER A 100 6.44 19.73 -14.67
C SER A 100 5.19 19.12 -14.08
N ILE A 101 5.32 18.42 -12.95
CA ILE A 101 4.21 17.71 -12.29
C ILE A 101 3.67 18.55 -11.14
N PRO A 102 2.38 18.95 -11.16
CA PRO A 102 1.82 19.85 -10.15
C PRO A 102 1.43 19.15 -8.85
N TYR A 103 1.92 17.93 -8.61
CA TYR A 103 1.55 17.14 -7.43
C TYR A 103 2.61 17.25 -6.33
N GLN A 104 2.14 17.46 -5.11
CA GLN A 104 3.04 17.50 -3.95
C GLN A 104 3.57 16.10 -3.64
N VAL A 105 4.89 16.00 -3.54
CA VAL A 105 5.59 14.77 -3.13
C VAL A 105 5.70 14.72 -1.62
N TYR A 106 5.26 13.62 -1.05
CA TYR A 106 5.39 13.35 0.38
C TYR A 106 6.62 12.48 0.66
N LYS A 107 7.46 12.95 1.57
CA LYS A 107 8.57 12.14 2.09
C LYS A 107 8.04 11.23 3.18
N ASP A 108 8.41 9.95 3.13
CA ASP A 108 7.95 8.94 4.10
C ASP A 108 8.24 9.33 5.55
N GLU A 109 9.40 9.94 5.82
CA GLU A 109 9.76 10.42 7.15
C GLU A 109 8.80 11.50 7.68
N GLN A 110 8.41 12.45 6.84
CA GLN A 110 7.46 13.51 7.22
C GLN A 110 6.08 12.92 7.51
N TYR A 111 5.68 11.94 6.71
CA TYR A 111 4.39 11.29 6.87
C TYR A 111 4.36 10.41 8.14
N LYS A 112 5.44 9.69 8.38
CA LYS A 112 5.66 8.88 9.58
C LYS A 112 5.66 9.72 10.85
N ASN A 113 6.37 10.85 10.85
CA ASN A 113 6.41 11.77 11.99
C ASN A 113 5.04 12.39 12.31
N LYS A 114 4.21 12.63 11.29
CA LYS A 114 2.86 13.17 11.46
C LYS A 114 1.86 12.17 12.03
N LEU A 115 1.95 10.91 11.62
CA LEU A 115 0.96 9.87 11.93
C LEU A 115 1.37 8.98 13.12
N GLY A 116 2.66 8.86 13.39
CA GLY A 116 3.25 7.85 14.25
C GLY A 116 3.44 6.50 13.53
N ASP A 117 4.32 5.66 14.07
CA ASP A 117 4.80 4.43 13.40
C ASP A 117 3.67 3.49 13.00
N ARG A 118 2.75 3.21 13.93
CA ARG A 118 1.66 2.24 13.70
C ARG A 118 0.66 2.70 12.65
N ALA A 119 0.24 3.97 12.71
CA ALA A 119 -0.71 4.50 11.74
C ALA A 119 -0.05 4.63 10.36
N TYR A 120 1.22 5.04 10.32
CA TYR A 120 1.99 5.06 9.08
C TYR A 120 2.06 3.67 8.42
N GLU A 121 2.38 2.61 9.19
CA GLU A 121 2.49 1.26 8.63
C GLU A 121 1.17 0.79 8.00
N ILE A 122 0.04 1.02 8.66
CA ILE A 122 -1.28 0.68 8.14
C ILE A 122 -1.58 1.43 6.83
N MET A 123 -1.34 2.74 6.83
CA MET A 123 -1.61 3.58 5.67
C MET A 123 -0.64 3.32 4.51
N ASP A 124 0.62 2.99 4.81
CA ASP A 124 1.61 2.61 3.81
C ASP A 124 1.25 1.30 3.10
N GLN A 125 0.78 0.31 3.85
CA GLN A 125 0.27 -0.93 3.27
C GLN A 125 -0.95 -0.69 2.38
N LYS A 126 -1.87 0.17 2.82
CA LYS A 126 -3.09 0.52 2.07
C LYS A 126 -2.76 1.22 0.75
N ARG A 127 -1.86 2.21 0.75
CA ARG A 127 -1.42 2.89 -0.49
C ARG A 127 -0.69 1.95 -1.45
N LYS A 128 0.22 1.11 -0.92
CA LYS A 128 0.94 0.11 -1.73
C LYS A 128 0.00 -0.89 -2.37
N LYS A 129 -1.00 -1.37 -1.62
CA LYS A 129 -2.02 -2.25 -2.13
C LYS A 129 -2.84 -1.57 -3.23
N ALA A 130 -3.29 -0.33 -3.00
CA ALA A 130 -4.07 0.42 -3.97
C ALA A 130 -3.32 0.63 -5.30
N VAL A 131 -2.04 0.97 -5.26
CA VAL A 131 -1.22 1.15 -6.46
C VAL A 131 -0.96 -0.17 -7.18
N LYS A 132 -0.77 -1.27 -6.45
CA LYS A 132 -0.47 -2.58 -7.04
C LYS A 132 -1.68 -3.23 -7.71
N GLU A 133 -2.87 -3.02 -7.16
CA GLU A 133 -4.10 -3.68 -7.63
C GLU A 133 -4.81 -2.91 -8.76
N THR A 134 -4.27 -1.78 -9.15
CA THR A 134 -4.79 -0.94 -10.24
C THR A 134 -3.80 -0.82 -11.39
#